data_1fe49ae0d3d287f85e74c7cb9d082af1
#
_entry.id   1fe49ae0d3d287f85e74c7cb9d082af1
#
_cell.length_a   1.000
_cell.length_b   1.000
_cell.length_c   1.000
_cell.angle_alpha   90.00
_cell.angle_beta   90.00
_cell.angle_gamma   90.00
#
_symmetry.space_group_name_H-M   'P 1'
#
loop_
_entity.id
_entity.type
_entity.pdbx_description
1 polymer ?
#
loop_
_entity_poly.entity_id
_entity_poly.type
_entity_poly.pdbx_seq_one_letter_code
_entity_poly.pdbx_strand_id
1 'polypeptide(L)'
;MKFCLAEKNDFEALYLFYNAVIDQQKFDEYTPAWTRDVYPSKEDLLRHLQEDKVYLIEENGQIIASGIISLREDPIYKGGPWTKMFEDDEIAVLHLFAVHPKCRRRGLALDLLKHIIEETKKTSKAIHIDVVKGNKGAYDLYVKAGFVHVGEYEVYYEDTGRIVVDLMEYINENHG
;
A
#
# COMPACT_ATOMS: atom_id res chain seq x y z
N MET A 1 20.17 -6.88 -2.79
CA MET A 1 18.76 -6.42 -2.87
C MET A 1 17.96 -7.47 -3.62
N LYS A 2 16.87 -7.95 -3.02
CA LYS A 2 16.03 -9.04 -3.57
C LYS A 2 14.56 -8.65 -3.41
N PHE A 3 13.77 -8.81 -4.49
CA PHE A 3 12.32 -8.75 -4.44
C PHE A 3 11.77 -10.15 -4.11
N CYS A 4 10.86 -10.25 -3.16
CA CYS A 4 10.22 -11.51 -2.78
C CYS A 4 8.83 -11.30 -2.19
N LEU A 5 8.09 -12.40 -2.08
CA LEU A 5 6.85 -12.45 -1.27
C LEU A 5 7.22 -12.88 0.14
N ALA A 6 6.60 -12.25 1.14
CA ALA A 6 6.73 -12.64 2.53
C ALA A 6 6.06 -13.99 2.78
N GLU A 7 6.64 -14.75 3.68
CA GLU A 7 6.10 -15.98 4.23
C GLU A 7 5.66 -15.78 5.69
N LYS A 8 4.97 -16.76 6.27
CA LYS A 8 4.53 -16.69 7.67
C LYS A 8 5.66 -16.46 8.66
N ASN A 9 6.85 -16.98 8.35
CA ASN A 9 8.05 -16.83 9.19
C ASN A 9 8.62 -15.40 9.19
N ASP A 10 8.20 -14.55 8.25
CA ASP A 10 8.66 -13.15 8.16
C ASP A 10 7.88 -12.22 9.09
N PHE A 11 6.89 -12.73 9.84
CA PHE A 11 6.02 -11.91 10.68
C PHE A 11 6.77 -10.97 11.62
N GLU A 12 7.74 -11.48 12.39
CA GLU A 12 8.49 -10.66 13.34
C GLU A 12 9.30 -9.56 12.64
N ALA A 13 9.96 -9.91 11.53
CA ALA A 13 10.72 -8.93 10.73
C ALA A 13 9.80 -7.85 10.14
N LEU A 14 8.62 -8.26 9.65
CA LEU A 14 7.61 -7.36 9.08
C LEU A 14 7.03 -6.42 10.16
N TYR A 15 6.72 -6.95 11.34
CA TYR A 15 6.24 -6.17 12.47
C TYR A 15 7.28 -5.11 12.92
N LEU A 16 8.54 -5.50 13.02
CA LEU A 16 9.63 -4.57 13.34
C LEU A 16 9.82 -3.50 12.26
N PHE A 17 9.69 -3.88 10.99
CA PHE A 17 9.76 -2.96 9.87
C PHE A 17 8.67 -1.88 9.97
N TYR A 18 7.40 -2.25 10.15
CA TYR A 18 6.30 -1.28 10.25
C TYR A 18 6.43 -0.41 11.52
N ASN A 19 6.89 -0.97 12.64
CA ASN A 19 7.16 -0.18 13.83
C ASN A 19 8.24 0.88 13.59
N ALA A 20 9.29 0.56 12.85
CA ALA A 20 10.30 1.55 12.49
C ALA A 20 9.75 2.69 11.61
N VAL A 21 8.82 2.36 10.69
CA VAL A 21 8.10 3.36 9.87
C VAL A 21 7.21 4.24 10.76
N ILE A 22 6.44 3.64 11.66
CA ILE A 22 5.55 4.35 12.60
C ILE A 22 6.35 5.29 13.50
N ASP A 23 7.47 4.84 14.07
CA ASP A 23 8.30 5.68 14.94
C ASP A 23 8.90 6.89 14.20
N GLN A 24 9.13 6.76 12.91
CA GLN A 24 9.65 7.84 12.09
C GLN A 24 8.61 8.93 11.81
N GLN A 25 7.31 8.60 11.81
CA GLN A 25 6.24 9.53 11.42
C GLN A 25 6.27 10.85 12.19
N LYS A 26 6.64 10.82 13.46
CA LYS A 26 6.75 12.04 14.30
C LYS A 26 7.77 13.06 13.78
N PHE A 27 8.66 12.65 12.89
CA PHE A 27 9.68 13.50 12.28
C PHE A 27 9.37 13.82 10.79
N ASP A 28 8.35 13.20 10.23
CA ASP A 28 7.97 13.33 8.83
C ASP A 28 6.94 14.44 8.67
N GLU A 29 7.06 15.26 7.63
CA GLU A 29 6.08 16.28 7.27
C GLU A 29 4.76 15.63 6.81
N TYR A 30 4.85 14.51 6.11
CA TYR A 30 3.71 13.75 5.60
C TYR A 30 3.75 12.32 6.12
N THR A 31 2.62 11.83 6.61
CA THR A 31 2.53 10.50 7.20
C THR A 31 1.26 9.77 6.76
N PRO A 32 1.26 8.44 6.75
CA PRO A 32 0.05 7.64 6.57
C PRO A 32 -0.86 7.63 7.80
N ALA A 33 -0.49 8.32 8.89
CA ALA A 33 -1.22 8.37 10.17
C ALA A 33 -1.38 7.00 10.86
N TRP A 34 -0.42 6.08 10.69
CA TRP A 34 -0.44 4.78 11.35
C TRP A 34 -0.11 4.90 12.84
N THR A 35 -0.71 4.02 13.64
CA THR A 35 -0.51 4.02 15.10
C THR A 35 -0.09 2.62 15.56
N ARG A 36 1.00 2.57 16.33
CA ARG A 36 1.57 1.32 16.87
C ARG A 36 0.50 0.51 17.61
N ASP A 37 0.45 -0.79 17.31
CA ASP A 37 -0.47 -1.79 17.87
C ASP A 37 -1.97 -1.48 17.64
N VAL A 38 -2.29 -0.45 16.84
CA VAL A 38 -3.64 -0.11 16.42
C VAL A 38 -3.80 -0.39 14.93
N TYR A 39 -2.99 0.27 14.07
CA TYR A 39 -2.93 -0.04 12.65
C TYR A 39 -1.55 0.30 12.06
N PRO A 40 -0.88 -0.65 11.40
CA PRO A 40 -1.23 -2.07 11.41
C PRO A 40 -1.00 -2.71 12.77
N SER A 41 -1.99 -3.46 13.26
CA SER A 41 -1.84 -4.31 14.43
C SER A 41 -1.09 -5.61 14.09
N LYS A 42 -0.73 -6.39 15.11
CA LYS A 42 -0.18 -7.75 14.89
C LYS A 42 -1.16 -8.63 14.15
N GLU A 43 -2.44 -8.55 14.52
CA GLU A 43 -3.54 -9.29 13.91
C GLU A 43 -3.71 -8.92 12.43
N ASP A 44 -3.61 -7.63 12.09
CA ASP A 44 -3.65 -7.18 10.69
C ASP A 44 -2.52 -7.78 9.87
N LEU A 45 -1.29 -7.72 10.38
CA LEU A 45 -0.13 -8.26 9.67
C LEU A 45 -0.21 -9.79 9.50
N LEU A 46 -0.67 -10.51 10.54
CA LEU A 46 -0.88 -11.96 10.45
C LEU A 46 -1.96 -12.31 9.41
N ARG A 47 -3.07 -11.56 9.41
CA ARG A 47 -4.13 -11.73 8.41
C ARG A 47 -3.61 -11.47 7.00
N HIS A 48 -2.88 -10.39 6.78
CA HIS A 48 -2.27 -10.09 5.47
C HIS A 48 -1.30 -11.18 5.00
N LEU A 49 -0.47 -11.73 5.90
CA LEU A 49 0.42 -12.85 5.56
C LEU A 49 -0.33 -14.15 5.21
N GLN A 50 -1.58 -14.29 5.65
CA GLN A 50 -2.40 -15.47 5.38
C GLN A 50 -3.28 -15.32 4.13
N GLU A 51 -3.81 -14.13 3.88
CA GLU A 51 -4.87 -13.88 2.91
C GLU A 51 -4.41 -13.10 1.68
N ASP A 52 -3.33 -12.31 1.80
CA ASP A 52 -2.92 -11.35 0.79
C ASP A 52 -1.49 -11.63 0.29
N LYS A 53 -1.06 -10.86 -0.72
CA LYS A 53 0.31 -10.89 -1.22
C LYS A 53 1.13 -9.77 -0.58
N VAL A 54 2.04 -10.12 0.30
CA VAL A 54 2.95 -9.18 0.95
C VAL A 54 4.27 -9.15 0.18
N TYR A 55 4.49 -8.08 -0.59
CA TYR A 55 5.70 -7.88 -1.37
C TYR A 55 6.78 -7.20 -0.53
N LEU A 56 8.00 -7.67 -0.66
CA LEU A 56 9.17 -7.17 0.07
C LEU A 56 10.31 -6.82 -0.86
N ILE A 57 11.11 -5.83 -0.46
CA ILE A 57 12.51 -5.73 -0.85
C ILE A 57 13.35 -6.04 0.37
N GLU A 58 14.24 -7.01 0.23
CA GLU A 58 15.21 -7.40 1.25
C GLU A 58 16.64 -7.03 0.84
N GLU A 59 17.42 -6.60 1.82
CA GLU A 59 18.85 -6.34 1.69
C GLU A 59 19.57 -6.76 2.97
N ASN A 60 20.61 -7.60 2.83
CA ASN A 60 21.39 -8.12 3.97
C ASN A 60 20.53 -8.75 5.09
N GLY A 61 19.49 -9.48 4.72
CA GLY A 61 18.56 -10.13 5.66
C GLY A 61 17.60 -9.19 6.39
N GLN A 62 17.46 -7.96 5.92
CA GLN A 62 16.51 -6.98 6.49
C GLN A 62 15.47 -6.56 5.45
N ILE A 63 14.24 -6.38 5.88
CA ILE A 63 13.18 -5.78 5.07
C ILE A 63 13.43 -4.28 4.97
N ILE A 64 13.62 -3.79 3.74
CA ILE A 64 13.86 -2.36 3.47
C ILE A 64 12.72 -1.65 2.76
N ALA A 65 11.76 -2.39 2.21
CA ALA A 65 10.51 -1.88 1.68
C ALA A 65 9.44 -2.97 1.70
N SER A 66 8.18 -2.58 1.85
CA SER A 66 7.03 -3.49 1.84
C SER A 66 5.81 -2.83 1.23
N GLY A 67 4.95 -3.63 0.61
CA GLY A 67 3.62 -3.25 0.13
C GLY A 67 2.73 -4.49 0.04
N ILE A 68 1.44 -4.34 0.33
CA ILE A 68 0.49 -5.45 0.45
C ILE A 68 -0.59 -5.30 -0.60
N ILE A 69 -0.87 -6.37 -1.34
CA ILE A 69 -1.94 -6.44 -2.34
C ILE A 69 -3.02 -7.41 -1.87
N SER A 70 -4.22 -6.89 -1.66
CA SER A 70 -5.46 -7.67 -1.55
C SER A 70 -6.09 -7.81 -2.94
N LEU A 71 -6.42 -9.05 -3.36
CA LEU A 71 -6.99 -9.33 -4.69
C LEU A 71 -8.52 -9.24 -4.67
N ARG A 72 -9.05 -8.16 -4.13
CA ARG A 72 -10.47 -7.80 -4.09
C ARG A 72 -10.61 -6.33 -3.74
N GLU A 73 -11.73 -5.72 -4.16
CA GLU A 73 -12.07 -4.35 -3.76
C GLU A 73 -12.27 -4.25 -2.23
N ASP A 74 -11.78 -3.16 -1.66
CA ASP A 74 -12.04 -2.84 -0.27
C ASP A 74 -13.49 -2.31 -0.14
N PRO A 75 -14.33 -2.87 0.77
CA PRO A 75 -15.67 -2.38 1.00
C PRO A 75 -15.76 -0.88 1.29
N ILE A 76 -14.72 -0.30 1.88
CA ILE A 76 -14.64 1.13 2.20
C ILE A 76 -14.59 2.02 0.95
N TYR A 77 -14.17 1.48 -0.21
CA TYR A 77 -14.07 2.20 -1.47
C TYR A 77 -15.29 2.02 -2.37
N LYS A 78 -16.28 1.22 -1.96
CA LYS A 78 -17.50 1.01 -2.74
C LYS A 78 -18.26 2.33 -2.88
N GLY A 79 -18.57 2.67 -4.14
CA GLY A 79 -19.19 3.95 -4.47
C GLY A 79 -18.21 5.11 -4.64
N GLY A 80 -16.91 4.86 -4.61
CA GLY A 80 -15.88 5.83 -4.99
C GLY A 80 -16.01 6.27 -6.46
N PRO A 81 -15.44 7.42 -6.83
CA PRO A 81 -15.55 8.00 -8.18
C PRO A 81 -14.62 7.32 -9.20
N TRP A 82 -14.55 6.00 -9.19
CA TRP A 82 -13.70 5.21 -10.09
C TRP A 82 -14.03 5.46 -11.56
N THR A 83 -13.03 5.52 -12.43
CA THR A 83 -13.24 5.82 -13.86
C THR A 83 -13.85 4.67 -14.62
N LYS A 84 -13.62 3.44 -14.16
CA LYS A 84 -14.22 2.22 -14.71
C LYS A 84 -14.76 1.35 -13.58
N MET A 85 -15.88 0.70 -13.86
CA MET A 85 -16.46 -0.29 -12.94
C MET A 85 -15.96 -1.68 -13.33
N PHE A 86 -15.45 -2.39 -12.34
CA PHE A 86 -15.02 -3.78 -12.44
C PHE A 86 -15.68 -4.59 -11.33
N GLU A 87 -15.71 -5.92 -11.48
CA GLU A 87 -16.14 -6.80 -10.40
C GLU A 87 -15.09 -6.80 -9.26
N ASP A 88 -15.53 -7.07 -8.03
CA ASP A 88 -14.66 -7.01 -6.85
C ASP A 88 -13.37 -7.85 -6.98
N ASP A 89 -13.45 -9.02 -7.62
CA ASP A 89 -12.32 -9.94 -7.85
C ASP A 89 -11.42 -9.56 -9.04
N GLU A 90 -11.81 -8.55 -9.81
CA GLU A 90 -11.00 -7.97 -10.88
C GLU A 90 -10.15 -6.78 -10.40
N ILE A 91 -10.34 -6.37 -9.14
CA ILE A 91 -9.67 -5.23 -8.52
C ILE A 91 -8.64 -5.73 -7.52
N ALA A 92 -7.49 -5.10 -7.49
CA ALA A 92 -6.53 -5.22 -6.41
C ALA A 92 -6.48 -3.92 -5.62
N VAL A 93 -6.25 -4.02 -4.31
CA VAL A 93 -6.05 -2.86 -3.44
C VAL A 93 -4.65 -2.91 -2.83
N LEU A 94 -3.93 -1.79 -2.95
CA LEU A 94 -2.61 -1.64 -2.36
C LEU A 94 -2.72 -1.06 -0.95
N HIS A 95 -2.21 -1.78 0.04
CA HIS A 95 -2.18 -1.41 1.45
C HIS A 95 -0.76 -1.31 1.98
N LEU A 96 -0.59 -0.58 3.09
CA LEU A 96 0.60 -0.59 3.93
C LEU A 96 1.91 -0.46 3.13
N PHE A 97 1.93 0.44 2.14
CA PHE A 97 3.10 0.66 1.30
C PHE A 97 4.10 1.58 1.98
N ALA A 98 5.33 1.10 2.20
CA ALA A 98 6.35 1.85 2.92
C ALA A 98 7.78 1.46 2.54
N VAL A 99 8.71 2.39 2.77
CA VAL A 99 10.16 2.18 2.72
C VAL A 99 10.74 2.42 4.11
N HIS A 100 11.64 1.55 4.55
CA HIS A 100 12.34 1.68 5.83
C HIS A 100 13.01 3.06 5.94
N PRO A 101 12.84 3.80 7.06
CA PRO A 101 13.31 5.18 7.17
C PRO A 101 14.78 5.37 6.80
N LYS A 102 15.64 4.45 7.21
CA LYS A 102 17.08 4.48 6.94
C LYS A 102 17.45 4.19 5.47
N CYS A 103 16.49 3.72 4.67
CA CYS A 103 16.70 3.31 3.28
C CYS A 103 16.00 4.23 2.28
N ARG A 104 15.42 5.33 2.73
CA ARG A 104 14.73 6.32 1.88
C ARG A 104 15.69 7.00 0.90
N ARG A 105 15.12 7.66 -0.12
CA ARG A 105 15.85 8.40 -1.17
C ARG A 105 16.79 7.55 -2.03
N ARG A 106 16.55 6.23 -2.08
CA ARG A 106 17.28 5.27 -2.91
C ARG A 106 16.49 4.79 -4.14
N GLY A 107 15.30 5.35 -4.39
CA GLY A 107 14.42 4.91 -5.48
C GLY A 107 13.58 3.67 -5.17
N LEU A 108 13.74 3.05 -3.99
CA LEU A 108 13.15 1.77 -3.61
C LEU A 108 11.61 1.76 -3.69
N ALA A 109 10.98 2.89 -3.33
CA ALA A 109 9.51 3.00 -3.39
C ALA A 109 9.01 2.83 -4.82
N LEU A 110 9.61 3.52 -5.79
CA LEU A 110 9.21 3.40 -7.19
C LEU A 110 9.53 2.01 -7.75
N ASP A 111 10.67 1.44 -7.39
CA ASP A 111 11.08 0.11 -7.84
C ASP A 111 10.13 -0.97 -7.33
N LEU A 112 9.78 -0.95 -6.02
CA LEU A 112 8.82 -1.87 -5.44
C LEU A 112 7.43 -1.70 -6.07
N LEU A 113 6.97 -0.45 -6.21
CA LEU A 113 5.65 -0.18 -6.77
C LEU A 113 5.53 -0.66 -8.21
N LYS A 114 6.54 -0.44 -9.05
CA LYS A 114 6.58 -0.98 -10.42
C LYS A 114 6.55 -2.50 -10.44
N HIS A 115 7.32 -3.14 -9.54
CA HIS A 115 7.31 -4.60 -9.42
C HIS A 115 5.91 -5.13 -9.03
N ILE A 116 5.27 -4.51 -8.04
CA ILE A 116 3.90 -4.84 -7.62
C ILE A 116 2.91 -4.67 -8.78
N ILE A 117 2.98 -3.57 -9.53
CA ILE A 117 2.12 -3.32 -10.68
C ILE A 117 2.27 -4.44 -11.72
N GLU A 118 3.50 -4.80 -12.08
CA GLU A 118 3.75 -5.85 -13.09
C GLU A 118 3.23 -7.23 -12.63
N GLU A 119 3.37 -7.55 -11.36
CA GLU A 119 2.83 -8.81 -10.82
C GLU A 119 1.29 -8.79 -10.75
N THR A 120 0.71 -7.66 -10.34
CA THR A 120 -0.74 -7.52 -10.18
C THR A 120 -1.48 -7.49 -11.52
N LYS A 121 -0.86 -6.95 -12.58
CA LYS A 121 -1.41 -6.97 -13.95
C LYS A 121 -1.75 -8.38 -14.46
N LYS A 122 -1.14 -9.42 -13.90
CA LYS A 122 -1.39 -10.81 -14.30
C LYS A 122 -2.74 -11.32 -13.82
N THR A 123 -3.34 -10.70 -12.82
CA THR A 123 -4.54 -11.19 -12.13
C THR A 123 -5.65 -10.17 -11.98
N SER A 124 -5.36 -8.88 -12.12
CA SER A 124 -6.33 -7.82 -11.85
C SER A 124 -6.36 -6.78 -12.98
N LYS A 125 -7.53 -6.19 -13.19
CA LYS A 125 -7.76 -5.15 -14.20
C LYS A 125 -7.46 -3.75 -13.69
N ALA A 126 -7.53 -3.55 -12.38
CA ALA A 126 -7.22 -2.27 -11.73
C ALA A 126 -6.50 -2.47 -10.41
N ILE A 127 -5.76 -1.44 -9.99
CA ILE A 127 -5.23 -1.32 -8.64
C ILE A 127 -5.80 -0.03 -8.05
N HIS A 128 -6.48 -0.14 -6.93
CA HIS A 128 -7.03 0.98 -6.18
C HIS A 128 -6.17 1.28 -4.97
N ILE A 129 -6.07 2.56 -4.60
CA ILE A 129 -5.37 3.03 -3.42
C ILE A 129 -5.98 4.32 -2.92
N ASP A 130 -5.91 4.55 -1.61
CA ASP A 130 -6.13 5.84 -1.00
C ASP A 130 -4.82 6.49 -0.54
N VAL A 131 -4.80 7.80 -0.57
CA VAL A 131 -3.72 8.63 -0.02
C VAL A 131 -4.33 9.64 0.91
N VAL A 132 -3.89 9.67 2.17
CA VAL A 132 -4.33 10.68 3.12
C VAL A 132 -4.10 12.06 2.53
N LYS A 133 -5.14 12.89 2.49
CA LYS A 133 -5.08 14.21 1.88
C LYS A 133 -3.94 15.05 2.47
N GLY A 134 -3.10 15.59 1.60
CA GLY A 134 -1.91 16.33 1.99
C GLY A 134 -0.62 15.50 2.04
N ASN A 135 -0.68 14.18 1.94
CA ASN A 135 0.53 13.34 1.81
C ASN A 135 1.10 13.44 0.39
N LYS A 136 1.73 14.58 0.10
CA LYS A 136 2.26 14.89 -1.22
C LYS A 136 3.31 13.87 -1.70
N GLY A 137 4.14 13.38 -0.81
CA GLY A 137 5.20 12.43 -1.18
C GLY A 137 4.64 11.12 -1.73
N ALA A 138 3.60 10.57 -1.09
CA ALA A 138 2.91 9.38 -1.58
C ALA A 138 2.14 9.67 -2.87
N TYR A 139 1.40 10.78 -2.92
CA TYR A 139 0.66 11.19 -4.12
C TYR A 139 1.57 11.28 -5.35
N ASP A 140 2.67 12.01 -5.26
CA ASP A 140 3.62 12.20 -6.37
C ASP A 140 4.26 10.87 -6.81
N LEU A 141 4.53 9.96 -5.86
CA LEU A 141 5.04 8.62 -6.15
C LEU A 141 4.06 7.83 -7.00
N TYR A 142 2.77 7.81 -6.61
CA TYR A 142 1.74 7.07 -7.33
C TYR A 142 1.49 7.65 -8.72
N VAL A 143 1.43 8.97 -8.87
CA VAL A 143 1.36 9.64 -10.18
C VAL A 143 2.54 9.22 -11.06
N LYS A 144 3.76 9.23 -10.51
CA LYS A 144 4.97 8.83 -11.24
C LYS A 144 4.95 7.36 -11.66
N ALA A 145 4.26 6.49 -10.91
CA ALA A 145 4.08 5.09 -11.25
C ALA A 145 2.96 4.82 -12.24
N GLY A 146 2.17 5.84 -12.62
CA GLY A 146 1.09 5.74 -13.60
C GLY A 146 -0.31 5.66 -13.01
N PHE A 147 -0.47 5.86 -11.71
CA PHE A 147 -1.80 6.02 -11.10
C PHE A 147 -2.39 7.38 -11.49
N VAL A 148 -3.70 7.42 -11.62
CA VAL A 148 -4.46 8.65 -11.84
C VAL A 148 -5.33 8.97 -10.64
N HIS A 149 -5.41 10.24 -10.29
CA HIS A 149 -6.32 10.73 -9.26
C HIS A 149 -7.76 10.70 -9.79
N VAL A 150 -8.68 10.09 -9.06
CA VAL A 150 -10.08 9.97 -9.45
C VAL A 150 -11.01 10.86 -8.65
N GLY A 151 -10.62 11.29 -7.46
CA GLY A 151 -11.39 12.21 -6.64
C GLY A 151 -11.04 12.15 -5.17
N GLU A 152 -11.57 13.11 -4.42
CA GLU A 152 -11.53 13.08 -2.96
C GLU A 152 -12.70 12.22 -2.44
N TYR A 153 -12.45 11.49 -1.37
CA TYR A 153 -13.43 10.59 -0.77
C TYR A 153 -13.33 10.63 0.75
N GLU A 154 -14.45 10.68 1.43
CA GLU A 154 -14.48 10.60 2.89
C GLU A 154 -14.56 9.12 3.31
N VAL A 155 -13.58 8.67 4.07
CA VAL A 155 -13.54 7.33 4.64
C VAL A 155 -13.59 7.38 6.15
N TYR A 156 -14.12 6.33 6.77
CA TYR A 156 -14.15 6.16 8.20
C TYR A 156 -13.26 4.97 8.59
N TYR A 157 -12.25 5.24 9.41
CA TYR A 157 -11.44 4.23 10.06
C TYR A 157 -11.69 4.24 11.56
N GLU A 158 -11.72 3.08 12.18
CA GLU A 158 -12.01 2.97 13.64
C GLU A 158 -10.96 3.69 14.49
N ASP A 159 -9.71 3.72 14.04
CA ASP A 159 -8.57 4.33 14.75
C ASP A 159 -8.46 5.84 14.56
N THR A 160 -8.77 6.34 13.37
CA THR A 160 -8.60 7.77 13.01
C THR A 160 -9.92 8.53 12.84
N GLY A 161 -11.06 7.82 12.83
CA GLY A 161 -12.36 8.41 12.55
C GLY A 161 -12.55 8.77 11.07
N ARG A 162 -13.29 9.85 10.80
CA ARG A 162 -13.52 10.33 9.43
C ARG A 162 -12.33 11.11 8.93
N ILE A 163 -11.80 10.70 7.79
CA ILE A 163 -10.72 11.39 7.09
C ILE A 163 -11.05 11.54 5.61
N VAL A 164 -10.51 12.58 4.99
CA VAL A 164 -10.58 12.77 3.55
C VAL A 164 -9.31 12.20 2.93
N VAL A 165 -9.49 11.36 1.92
CA VAL A 165 -8.41 10.76 1.15
C VAL A 165 -8.54 11.14 -0.31
N ASP A 166 -7.42 11.14 -1.00
CA ASP A 166 -7.37 11.14 -2.46
C ASP A 166 -7.43 9.69 -2.92
N LEU A 167 -8.48 9.31 -3.67
CA LEU A 167 -8.55 8.02 -4.34
C LEU A 167 -7.78 8.08 -5.64
N MET A 168 -6.97 7.06 -5.87
CA MET A 168 -6.16 6.90 -7.09
C MET A 168 -6.31 5.50 -7.63
N GLU A 169 -6.29 5.36 -8.96
CA GLU A 169 -6.38 4.07 -9.63
C GLU A 169 -5.29 3.90 -10.69
N TYR A 170 -4.85 2.68 -10.84
CA TYR A 170 -4.06 2.23 -11.97
C TYR A 170 -4.90 1.25 -12.79
N ILE A 171 -5.16 1.56 -14.06
CA ILE A 171 -5.91 0.68 -14.97
C ILE A 171 -4.93 -0.14 -15.79
N ASN A 172 -5.10 -1.45 -15.79
CA ASN A 172 -4.34 -2.36 -16.62
C ASN A 172 -4.97 -2.43 -18.02
N GLU A 173 -4.39 -1.72 -18.98
CA GLU A 173 -4.90 -1.64 -20.36
C GLU A 173 -4.82 -2.96 -21.13
N ASN A 174 -4.03 -3.93 -20.65
CA ASN A 174 -3.83 -5.22 -21.33
C ASN A 174 -4.97 -6.23 -21.09
N HIS A 175 -5.97 -5.88 -20.27
CA HIS A 175 -7.16 -6.69 -19.98
C HIS A 175 -8.46 -6.03 -20.51
N GLY A 176 -8.31 -5.18 -21.52
CA GLY A 176 -9.44 -4.60 -22.25
C GLY A 176 -10.03 -5.57 -23.27
#